data_51e59fefbcd985f4d83df19be843477f
#
_entry.id   51e59fefbcd985f4d83df19be843477f
#
_cell.length_a   1.000
_cell.length_b   1.000
_cell.length_c   1.000
_cell.angle_alpha   90.00
_cell.angle_beta   90.00
_cell.angle_gamma   90.00
#
_symmetry.space_group_name_H-M   'P 1'
#
loop_
_entity.id
_entity.type
_entity.pdbx_description
1 polymer ?
#
loop_
_entity_poly.entity_id
_entity_poly.type
_entity_poly.pdbx_seq_one_letter_code
_entity_poly.pdbx_strand_id
1 'polypeptide(L)'
;MIKDDIYYMKKALARAKAAAKQGEVPIGAIIVDKDGNIVSTGRNMSELQKNALHHAEIIAIDRACKKLGAWRLSDCTLYVTMEPCPMCAGAIVNSRIKRVVYGCFDKKAGAYGSVFNLHEYPLNHKYEIEGGVMERECAAILSDFFAELRKRPKGNKNEN
;
A
#
# COMPACT_ATOMS: atom_id res chain seq x y z
N MET A 1 13.62 18.34 -4.75
CA MET A 1 14.77 17.42 -4.59
C MET A 1 14.26 16.06 -4.16
N ILE A 2 14.67 15.02 -4.85
CA ILE A 2 14.28 13.64 -4.53
C ILE A 2 14.95 13.23 -3.22
N LYS A 3 14.17 12.73 -2.29
CA LYS A 3 14.64 12.16 -1.02
C LYS A 3 14.92 10.65 -1.18
N ASP A 4 15.48 10.02 -0.17
CA ASP A 4 15.71 8.58 -0.16
C ASP A 4 14.44 7.76 0.13
N ASP A 5 14.52 6.45 -0.06
CA ASP A 5 13.37 5.55 0.15
C ASP A 5 12.89 5.54 1.59
N ILE A 6 13.80 5.69 2.56
CA ILE A 6 13.44 5.74 3.99
C ILE A 6 12.58 6.98 4.28
N TYR A 7 12.93 8.12 3.72
CA TYR A 7 12.15 9.35 3.88
C TYR A 7 10.69 9.14 3.42
N TYR A 8 10.50 8.61 2.22
CA TYR A 8 9.17 8.38 1.67
C TYR A 8 8.42 7.25 2.39
N MET A 9 9.12 6.19 2.79
CA MET A 9 8.49 5.12 3.57
C MET A 9 7.99 5.62 4.92
N LYS A 10 8.68 6.53 5.58
CA LYS A 10 8.19 7.20 6.79
C LYS A 10 6.88 7.95 6.55
N LYS A 11 6.73 8.58 5.39
CA LYS A 11 5.48 9.25 5.00
C LYS A 11 4.34 8.24 4.79
N ALA A 12 4.61 7.13 4.12
CA ALA A 12 3.66 6.04 3.99
C ALA A 12 3.27 5.45 5.36
N LEU A 13 4.24 5.27 6.25
CA LEU A 13 4.01 4.75 7.60
C LEU A 13 3.14 5.69 8.43
N ALA A 14 3.24 7.00 8.25
CA ALA A 14 2.35 7.97 8.88
C ALA A 14 0.89 7.77 8.44
N ARG A 15 0.65 7.39 7.19
CA ARG A 15 -0.68 7.03 6.70
C ARG A 15 -1.20 5.72 7.31
N ALA A 16 -0.31 4.74 7.49
CA ALA A 16 -0.64 3.50 8.19
C ALA A 16 -1.08 3.77 9.64
N LYS A 17 -0.37 4.64 10.35
CA LYS A 17 -0.73 5.06 11.71
C LYS A 17 -2.09 5.76 11.76
N ALA A 18 -2.40 6.59 10.78
CA ALA A 18 -3.71 7.23 10.66
C ALA A 18 -4.83 6.19 10.46
N ALA A 19 -4.60 5.16 9.66
CA ALA A 19 -5.55 4.05 9.49
C ALA A 19 -5.79 3.31 10.82
N ALA A 20 -4.74 2.96 11.55
CA ALA A 20 -4.85 2.29 12.85
C ALA A 20 -5.71 3.06 13.84
N LYS A 21 -5.58 4.39 13.89
CA LYS A 21 -6.39 5.26 14.76
C LYS A 21 -7.88 5.20 14.44
N GLN A 22 -8.24 4.83 13.23
CA GLN A 22 -9.62 4.70 12.79
C GLN A 22 -10.13 3.25 12.83
N GLY A 23 -9.38 2.33 13.40
CA GLY A 23 -9.73 0.91 13.47
C GLY A 23 -9.52 0.14 12.19
N GLU A 24 -8.82 0.70 11.22
CA GLU A 24 -8.47 0.08 9.95
C GLU A 24 -7.12 -0.64 10.05
N VAL A 25 -6.94 -1.70 9.26
CA VAL A 25 -5.65 -2.36 9.13
C VAL A 25 -4.59 -1.32 8.71
N PRO A 26 -3.48 -1.18 9.48
CA PRO A 26 -2.54 -0.08 9.30
C PRO A 26 -1.60 -0.30 8.11
N ILE A 27 -2.12 0.00 6.94
CA ILE A 27 -1.38 0.05 5.69
C ILE A 27 -1.52 1.46 5.12
N GLY A 28 -0.40 2.04 4.74
CA GLY A 28 -0.33 3.36 4.14
C GLY A 28 0.47 3.34 2.84
N ALA A 29 0.13 4.23 1.95
CA ALA A 29 0.77 4.37 0.65
C ALA A 29 0.91 5.84 0.25
N ILE A 30 1.95 6.15 -0.51
CA ILE A 30 2.13 7.43 -1.17
C ILE A 30 2.60 7.23 -2.61
N ILE A 31 2.29 8.16 -3.47
CA ILE A 31 2.83 8.22 -4.83
C ILE A 31 3.66 9.47 -4.99
N VAL A 32 4.86 9.29 -5.51
CA VAL A 32 5.89 10.34 -5.67
C VAL A 32 6.22 10.47 -7.15
N ASP A 33 6.26 11.69 -7.65
CA ASP A 33 6.61 11.96 -9.04
C ASP A 33 8.13 11.95 -9.28
N LYS A 34 8.54 12.15 -10.54
CA LYS A 34 9.95 12.16 -10.94
C LYS A 34 10.80 13.26 -10.28
N ASP A 35 10.16 14.33 -9.79
CA ASP A 35 10.83 15.46 -9.16
C ASP A 35 10.88 15.31 -7.62
N GLY A 36 10.35 14.22 -7.09
CA GLY A 36 10.34 13.94 -5.66
C GLY A 36 9.15 14.53 -4.91
N ASN A 37 8.15 15.05 -5.61
CA ASN A 37 6.94 15.58 -4.99
C ASN A 37 5.95 14.45 -4.67
N ILE A 38 5.33 14.52 -3.49
CA ILE A 38 4.24 13.61 -3.14
C ILE A 38 2.98 14.04 -3.88
N VAL A 39 2.56 13.21 -4.84
CA VAL A 39 1.37 13.46 -5.66
C VAL A 39 0.10 13.12 -4.91
N SER A 40 0.10 12.00 -4.22
CA SER A 40 -1.05 11.51 -3.48
C SER A 40 -0.65 10.65 -2.29
N THR A 41 -1.59 10.48 -1.38
CA THR A 41 -1.48 9.56 -0.25
C THR A 41 -2.72 8.67 -0.18
N GLY A 42 -2.57 7.51 0.45
CA GLY A 42 -3.67 6.59 0.71
C GLY A 42 -3.45 5.81 2.00
N ARG A 43 -4.52 5.37 2.59
CA ARG A 43 -4.53 4.43 3.70
C ARG A 43 -5.66 3.45 3.53
N ASN A 44 -5.58 2.28 4.17
CA ASN A 44 -6.65 1.31 4.10
C ASN A 44 -7.95 1.91 4.70
N MET A 45 -9.05 1.79 3.99
CA MET A 45 -10.36 2.33 4.35
C MET A 45 -11.50 1.33 4.08
N SER A 46 -11.20 0.04 4.00
CA SER A 46 -12.17 -1.00 3.62
C SER A 46 -13.35 -1.07 4.59
N GLU A 47 -13.12 -0.98 5.90
CA GLU A 47 -14.17 -0.99 6.92
C GLU A 47 -14.96 0.32 6.94
N LEU A 48 -14.28 1.47 6.94
CA LEU A 48 -14.92 2.79 6.98
C LEU A 48 -15.79 3.05 5.77
N GLN A 49 -15.34 2.66 4.59
CA GLN A 49 -16.04 2.89 3.33
C GLN A 49 -16.85 1.66 2.86
N LYS A 50 -16.82 0.58 3.62
CA LYS A 50 -17.52 -0.69 3.31
C LYS A 50 -17.25 -1.15 1.88
N ASN A 51 -15.97 -1.13 1.51
CA ASN A 51 -15.51 -1.46 0.17
C ASN A 51 -14.19 -2.22 0.22
N ALA A 52 -14.23 -3.48 -0.18
CA ALA A 52 -13.07 -4.37 -0.19
C ALA A 52 -11.95 -3.92 -1.14
N LEU A 53 -12.24 -3.03 -2.08
CA LEU A 53 -11.26 -2.50 -3.02
C LEU A 53 -10.42 -1.36 -2.43
N HIS A 54 -10.86 -0.75 -1.32
CA HIS A 54 -10.24 0.44 -0.75
C HIS A 54 -9.01 0.14 0.10
N HIS A 55 -8.05 -0.57 -0.49
CA HIS A 55 -6.70 -0.66 0.00
C HIS A 55 -5.94 0.65 -0.19
N ALA A 56 -4.91 0.87 0.61
CA ALA A 56 -4.10 2.10 0.57
C ALA A 56 -3.58 2.40 -0.85
N GLU A 57 -3.12 1.38 -1.56
CA GLU A 57 -2.56 1.51 -2.91
C GLU A 57 -3.62 1.97 -3.91
N ILE A 58 -4.81 1.37 -3.88
CA ILE A 58 -5.92 1.73 -4.78
C ILE A 58 -6.31 3.20 -4.56
N ILE A 59 -6.43 3.61 -3.31
CA ILE A 59 -6.78 4.99 -2.97
C ILE A 59 -5.70 5.97 -3.46
N ALA A 60 -4.43 5.65 -3.23
CA ALA A 60 -3.31 6.48 -3.68
C ALA A 60 -3.25 6.60 -5.21
N ILE A 61 -3.44 5.48 -5.92
CA ILE A 61 -3.48 5.46 -7.40
C ILE A 61 -4.65 6.28 -7.93
N ASP A 62 -5.85 6.08 -7.39
CA ASP A 62 -7.05 6.83 -7.81
C ASP A 62 -6.85 8.35 -7.64
N ARG A 63 -6.36 8.77 -6.49
CA ARG A 63 -6.07 10.19 -6.21
C ARG A 63 -4.98 10.76 -7.10
N ALA A 64 -3.93 10.00 -7.38
CA ALA A 64 -2.84 10.45 -8.26
C ALA A 64 -3.35 10.65 -9.69
N CYS A 65 -4.14 9.72 -10.22
CA CYS A 65 -4.73 9.83 -11.55
C CYS A 65 -5.64 11.06 -11.67
N LYS A 66 -6.46 11.32 -10.67
CA LYS A 66 -7.32 12.51 -10.62
C LYS A 66 -6.50 13.80 -10.57
N LYS A 67 -5.47 13.84 -9.73
CA LYS A 67 -4.63 15.04 -9.58
C LYS A 67 -3.82 15.35 -10.84
N LEU A 68 -3.28 14.33 -11.48
CA LEU A 68 -2.45 14.49 -12.69
C LEU A 68 -3.29 14.56 -13.98
N GLY A 69 -4.57 14.23 -13.92
CA GLY A 69 -5.43 14.17 -15.10
C GLY A 69 -5.01 13.10 -16.11
N ALA A 70 -4.46 11.99 -15.63
CA ALA A 70 -3.91 10.91 -16.47
C ALA A 70 -4.07 9.57 -15.77
N TRP A 71 -4.30 8.51 -16.54
CA TRP A 71 -4.36 7.15 -15.99
C TRP A 71 -3.00 6.45 -15.97
N ARG A 72 -2.03 6.92 -16.76
CA ARG A 72 -0.65 6.43 -16.74
C ARG A 72 0.18 7.22 -15.72
N LEU A 73 0.78 6.49 -14.78
CA LEU A 73 1.67 7.05 -13.76
C LEU A 73 3.13 6.67 -14.07
N SER A 74 3.53 6.83 -15.33
CA SER A 74 4.77 6.27 -15.90
C SER A 74 6.06 6.77 -15.26
N ASP A 75 6.03 7.96 -14.65
CA ASP A 75 7.20 8.56 -13.98
C ASP A 75 7.10 8.51 -12.46
N CYS A 76 6.10 7.80 -11.92
CA CYS A 76 5.83 7.79 -10.49
C CYS A 76 6.38 6.54 -9.80
N THR A 77 6.74 6.72 -8.53
CA THR A 77 7.09 5.66 -7.59
C THR A 77 5.97 5.52 -6.55
N LEU A 78 5.53 4.29 -6.30
CA LEU A 78 4.62 3.96 -5.21
C LEU A 78 5.43 3.45 -4.02
N TYR A 79 5.21 4.05 -2.86
CA TYR A 79 5.69 3.55 -1.57
C TYR A 79 4.49 3.02 -0.79
N VAL A 80 4.58 1.81 -0.30
CA VAL A 80 3.54 1.16 0.50
C VAL A 80 4.15 0.39 1.65
N THR A 81 3.53 0.43 2.81
CA THR A 81 4.11 -0.16 4.03
C THR A 81 4.10 -1.68 4.04
N MET A 82 3.28 -2.32 3.23
CA MET A 82 3.21 -3.77 3.11
C MET A 82 3.22 -4.20 1.65
N GLU A 83 3.80 -5.36 1.38
CA GLU A 83 3.81 -5.98 0.04
C GLU A 83 2.40 -6.00 -0.56
N PRO A 84 2.22 -5.51 -1.80
CA PRO A 84 0.92 -5.48 -2.45
C PRO A 84 0.28 -6.85 -2.62
N CYS A 85 -1.04 -6.91 -2.43
CA CYS A 85 -1.87 -8.08 -2.76
C CYS A 85 -2.08 -8.20 -4.28
N PRO A 86 -2.69 -9.29 -4.78
CA PRO A 86 -2.92 -9.48 -6.22
C PRO A 86 -3.71 -8.34 -6.88
N MET A 87 -4.75 -7.83 -6.21
CA MET A 87 -5.55 -6.70 -6.72
C MET A 87 -4.70 -5.44 -6.90
N CYS A 88 -3.92 -5.09 -5.89
CA CYS A 88 -3.08 -3.89 -5.92
C CYS A 88 -1.90 -4.05 -6.90
N ALA A 89 -1.29 -5.21 -6.97
CA ALA A 89 -0.25 -5.50 -7.96
C ALA A 89 -0.78 -5.38 -9.39
N GLY A 90 -2.00 -5.85 -9.65
CA GLY A 90 -2.69 -5.65 -10.92
C GLY A 90 -2.97 -4.18 -11.23
N ALA A 91 -3.39 -3.42 -10.24
CA ALA A 91 -3.61 -1.97 -10.38
C ALA A 91 -2.30 -1.23 -10.71
N ILE A 92 -1.18 -1.64 -10.14
CA ILE A 92 0.15 -1.10 -10.42
C ILE A 92 0.52 -1.35 -11.89
N VAL A 93 0.29 -2.56 -12.39
CA VAL A 93 0.51 -2.89 -13.81
C VAL A 93 -0.37 -2.00 -14.70
N ASN A 94 -1.65 -1.91 -14.39
CA ASN A 94 -2.61 -1.15 -15.21
C ASN A 94 -2.28 0.34 -15.26
N SER A 95 -1.85 0.92 -14.15
CA SER A 95 -1.52 2.35 -14.06
C SER A 95 -0.11 2.70 -14.53
N ARG A 96 0.69 1.71 -14.94
CA ARG A 96 2.04 1.90 -15.49
C ARG A 96 3.02 2.60 -14.54
N ILE A 97 2.90 2.34 -13.24
CA ILE A 97 3.84 2.85 -12.23
C ILE A 97 5.25 2.35 -12.56
N LYS A 98 6.23 3.25 -12.45
CA LYS A 98 7.62 3.00 -12.81
C LYS A 98 8.36 2.14 -11.78
N ARG A 99 8.07 2.36 -10.49
CA ARG A 99 8.78 1.71 -9.37
C ARG A 99 7.86 1.52 -8.19
N VAL A 100 7.99 0.37 -7.52
CA VAL A 100 7.30 0.08 -6.26
C VAL A 100 8.31 -0.21 -5.18
N VAL A 101 8.16 0.44 -4.04
CA VAL A 101 8.94 0.19 -2.83
C VAL A 101 7.97 -0.20 -1.71
N TYR A 102 8.19 -1.35 -1.10
CA TYR A 102 7.34 -1.77 0.02
C TYR A 102 8.15 -2.09 1.27
N GLY A 103 7.47 -2.04 2.41
CA GLY A 103 8.07 -2.29 3.72
C GLY A 103 8.08 -3.77 4.07
N CYS A 104 7.11 -4.24 4.83
CA CYS A 104 7.06 -5.63 5.26
C CYS A 104 6.43 -6.57 4.21
N PHE A 105 6.69 -7.87 4.38
CA PHE A 105 6.20 -8.91 3.50
C PHE A 105 4.83 -9.44 3.95
N ASP A 106 3.99 -9.81 3.00
CA ASP A 106 2.65 -10.39 3.28
C ASP A 106 2.64 -11.87 2.93
N LYS A 107 2.81 -12.71 3.94
CA LYS A 107 2.83 -14.17 3.77
C LYS A 107 1.50 -14.78 3.36
N LYS A 108 0.40 -14.04 3.50
CA LYS A 108 -0.95 -14.52 3.20
C LYS A 108 -1.44 -14.12 1.81
N ALA A 109 -1.02 -12.94 1.31
CA ALA A 109 -1.55 -12.39 0.06
C ALA A 109 -0.51 -11.67 -0.79
N GLY A 110 0.77 -11.71 -0.43
CA GLY A 110 1.82 -10.97 -1.13
C GLY A 110 2.03 -11.45 -2.56
N ALA A 111 1.96 -10.52 -3.51
CA ALA A 111 2.03 -10.79 -4.94
C ALA A 111 3.41 -10.49 -5.57
N TYR A 112 4.41 -10.16 -4.75
CA TYR A 112 5.78 -9.89 -5.19
C TYR A 112 6.80 -10.91 -4.64
N GLY A 113 6.36 -12.12 -4.38
CA GLY A 113 7.21 -13.25 -4.02
C GLY A 113 6.79 -14.01 -2.77
N SER A 114 5.99 -13.44 -1.87
CA SER A 114 5.63 -14.11 -0.62
C SER A 114 4.65 -15.28 -0.83
N VAL A 115 3.62 -15.10 -1.64
CA VAL A 115 2.68 -16.16 -2.04
C VAL A 115 2.93 -16.58 -3.48
N PHE A 116 3.01 -15.63 -4.37
CA PHE A 116 3.42 -15.80 -5.76
C PHE A 116 4.02 -14.48 -6.26
N ASN A 117 4.61 -14.49 -7.46
CA ASN A 117 5.22 -13.29 -8.02
C ASN A 117 4.56 -12.92 -9.35
N LEU A 118 3.68 -11.92 -9.31
CA LEU A 118 3.00 -11.42 -10.51
C LEU A 118 3.99 -10.89 -11.55
N HIS A 119 5.13 -10.35 -11.10
CA HIS A 119 6.16 -9.79 -11.97
C HIS A 119 6.84 -10.82 -12.87
N GLU A 120 6.77 -12.11 -12.55
CA GLU A 120 7.31 -13.20 -13.38
C GLU A 120 6.44 -13.51 -14.59
N TYR A 121 5.18 -13.09 -14.59
CA TYR A 121 4.27 -13.32 -15.71
C TYR A 121 4.52 -12.33 -16.85
N PRO A 122 4.29 -12.74 -18.11
CA PRO A 122 4.59 -11.91 -19.28
C PRO A 122 3.53 -10.83 -19.53
N LEU A 123 3.24 -10.03 -18.52
CA LEU A 123 2.37 -8.89 -18.66
C LEU A 123 3.07 -7.76 -19.42
N ASN A 124 2.31 -6.86 -20.00
CA ASN A 124 2.82 -5.82 -20.89
C ASN A 124 3.44 -4.61 -20.20
N HIS A 125 3.68 -4.69 -18.89
CA HIS A 125 4.38 -3.65 -18.13
C HIS A 125 5.33 -4.29 -17.12
N LYS A 126 6.60 -3.91 -17.19
CA LYS A 126 7.63 -4.29 -16.23
C LYS A 126 8.12 -3.02 -15.52
N TYR A 127 8.47 -3.15 -14.25
CA TYR A 127 8.84 -2.04 -13.39
C TYR A 127 9.79 -2.49 -12.29
N GLU A 128 10.44 -1.54 -11.64
CA GLU A 128 11.34 -1.84 -10.52
C GLU A 128 10.53 -2.15 -9.26
N ILE A 129 10.98 -3.15 -8.51
CA ILE A 129 10.37 -3.57 -7.25
C ILE A 129 11.47 -3.71 -6.21
N GLU A 130 11.29 -3.04 -5.07
CA GLU A 130 12.18 -3.17 -3.92
C GLU A 130 11.38 -3.39 -2.64
N GLY A 131 11.66 -4.46 -1.93
CA GLY A 131 11.01 -4.80 -0.67
C GLY A 131 11.96 -4.70 0.52
N GLY A 132 11.39 -4.62 1.72
CA GLY A 132 12.13 -4.64 2.98
C GLY A 132 12.57 -3.27 3.48
N VAL A 133 12.14 -2.19 2.87
CA VAL A 133 12.47 -0.83 3.33
C VAL A 133 11.65 -0.52 4.58
N MET A 134 12.34 -0.32 5.71
CA MET A 134 11.73 -0.19 7.04
C MET A 134 10.82 -1.38 7.41
N GLU A 135 11.25 -2.57 7.05
CA GLU A 135 10.47 -3.80 7.25
C GLU A 135 10.00 -3.99 8.70
N ARG A 136 10.89 -3.77 9.67
CA ARG A 136 10.56 -3.97 11.09
C ARG A 136 9.48 -3.03 11.58
N GLU A 137 9.59 -1.75 11.25
CA GLU A 137 8.63 -0.71 11.65
C GLU A 137 7.27 -0.95 10.99
N CYS A 138 7.27 -1.32 9.72
CA CYS A 138 6.04 -1.64 8.99
C CYS A 138 5.36 -2.90 9.53
N ALA A 139 6.13 -3.94 9.85
CA ALA A 139 5.60 -5.15 10.46
C ALA A 139 5.09 -4.91 11.89
N ALA A 140 5.80 -4.11 12.68
CA ALA A 140 5.45 -3.84 14.08
C ALA A 140 4.08 -3.17 14.21
N ILE A 141 3.76 -2.19 13.39
CA ILE A 141 2.47 -1.51 13.45
C ILE A 141 1.31 -2.47 13.15
N LEU A 142 1.50 -3.41 12.24
CA LEU A 142 0.51 -4.46 11.94
C LEU A 142 0.36 -5.44 13.11
N SER A 143 1.48 -5.91 13.66
CA SER A 143 1.47 -6.83 14.81
C SER A 143 0.78 -6.20 16.02
N ASP A 144 1.06 -4.95 16.32
CA ASP A 144 0.45 -4.21 17.43
C ASP A 144 -1.06 -4.04 17.22
N PHE A 145 -1.46 -3.71 16.01
CA PHE A 145 -2.88 -3.56 15.66
C PHE A 145 -3.65 -4.87 15.85
N PHE A 146 -3.13 -5.99 15.33
CA PHE A 146 -3.80 -7.28 15.48
C PHE A 146 -3.76 -7.81 16.91
N ALA A 147 -2.71 -7.52 17.68
CA ALA A 147 -2.66 -7.83 19.11
C ALA A 147 -3.76 -7.10 19.88
N GLU A 148 -3.96 -5.81 19.63
CA GLU A 148 -5.05 -5.03 20.22
C GLU A 148 -6.43 -5.53 19.79
N LEU A 149 -6.58 -5.90 18.52
CA LEU A 149 -7.84 -6.42 17.99
C LEU A 149 -8.25 -7.73 18.69
N ARG A 150 -7.29 -8.62 18.97
CA ARG A 150 -7.54 -9.90 19.67
C ARG A 150 -7.95 -9.70 21.14
N LYS A 151 -7.57 -8.60 21.78
CA LYS A 151 -7.95 -8.27 23.16
C LYS A 151 -9.39 -7.75 23.28
N ARG A 152 -10.00 -7.30 22.17
CA ARG A 152 -11.37 -6.80 22.19
C ARG A 152 -12.35 -7.96 22.40
N PRO A 153 -13.43 -7.78 23.23
CA PRO A 153 -14.46 -8.81 23.33
C PRO A 153 -15.05 -9.05 21.95
N LYS A 154 -15.24 -10.35 21.60
CA LYS A 154 -15.95 -10.73 20.38
C LYS A 154 -17.35 -10.17 20.48
N GLY A 155 -17.66 -9.15 19.71
CA GLY A 155 -19.02 -8.68 19.56
C GLY A 155 -19.92 -9.83 19.12
N ASN A 156 -21.15 -9.90 19.65
CA ASN A 156 -22.14 -10.89 19.26
C ASN A 156 -22.23 -10.94 17.74
N LYS A 157 -21.85 -12.08 17.17
CA LYS A 157 -22.18 -12.42 15.79
C LYS A 157 -23.66 -12.78 15.71
N ASN A 158 -24.51 -11.80 15.90
CA ASN A 158 -25.93 -11.89 15.63
C ASN A 158 -26.34 -10.60 14.94
N GLU A 159 -25.97 -10.49 13.68
CA GLU A 159 -26.74 -9.68 12.73
C GLU A 159 -26.63 -10.36 11.38
N ASN A 160 -27.78 -10.76 10.88
CA ASN A 160 -28.08 -11.46 9.64
C ASN A 160 -27.56 -10.73 8.39
#